data_fd32f52eef543982975ccea12c1dc8c3
#
_entry.id   fd32f52eef543982975ccea12c1dc8c3
#
_cell.length_a   1.000
_cell.length_b   1.000
_cell.length_c   1.000
_cell.angle_alpha   90.00
_cell.angle_beta   90.00
_cell.angle_gamma   90.00
#
_symmetry.space_group_name_H-M   'P 1'
#
loop_
_entity.id
_entity.type
_entity.pdbx_description
1 polymer ?
#
loop_
_entity_poly.entity_id
_entity_poly.type
_entity_poly.pdbx_seq_one_letter_code
_entity_poly.pdbx_strand_id
1 'polypeptide(L)'
;SGEAETGLTQLRQGLPGWRATGAGLYEPYFLGLQAEANACLGAVEQGLEIVANALDRVEETGEGWFEAELHRIMGELMLQLPKPDPIAAEAQFRHAAATARQQGAKLWELRAATHLARVWRGQGRRGEAHDLLAPLYSQFTEGFATPDLQAASAILRETAASSEPKNPIPNTGSSR
;
A
#
# COMPACT_ATOMS: atom_id res chain seq x y z
N SER A 1 -20.73 2.91 -2.42
CA SER A 1 -20.90 3.73 -1.22
C SER A 1 -21.72 3.02 -0.15
N GLY A 2 -22.86 2.35 -0.46
CA GLY A 2 -23.73 1.74 0.55
C GLY A 2 -23.05 0.68 1.44
N GLU A 3 -22.15 -0.12 0.92
CA GLU A 3 -21.41 -1.11 1.71
C GLU A 3 -20.46 -0.45 2.71
N ALA A 4 -19.76 0.62 2.31
CA ALA A 4 -18.84 1.36 3.18
C ALA A 4 -19.60 2.06 4.33
N GLU A 5 -20.76 2.66 4.05
CA GLU A 5 -21.62 3.27 5.08
C GLU A 5 -22.13 2.26 6.09
N THR A 6 -22.59 1.10 5.59
CA THR A 6 -23.05 0.01 6.44
C THR A 6 -21.91 -0.54 7.31
N GLY A 7 -20.76 -0.82 6.71
CA GLY A 7 -19.57 -1.30 7.42
C GLY A 7 -19.09 -0.32 8.48
N LEU A 8 -19.02 0.98 8.14
CA LEU A 8 -18.64 2.04 9.09
C LEU A 8 -19.61 2.13 10.27
N THR A 9 -20.91 2.00 10.01
CA THR A 9 -21.93 2.00 11.06
C THR A 9 -21.75 0.81 12.00
N GLN A 10 -21.51 -0.39 11.45
CA GLN A 10 -21.28 -1.60 12.23
C GLN A 10 -20.00 -1.49 13.08
N LEU A 11 -18.91 -0.97 12.51
CA LEU A 11 -17.66 -0.73 13.24
C LEU A 11 -17.85 0.27 14.40
N ARG A 12 -18.55 1.38 14.17
CA ARG A 12 -18.83 2.39 15.21
C ARG A 12 -19.70 1.84 16.35
N GLN A 13 -20.61 0.94 16.05
CA GLN A 13 -21.46 0.29 17.05
C GLN A 13 -20.74 -0.83 17.80
N GLY A 14 -19.92 -1.64 17.10
CA GLY A 14 -19.26 -2.82 17.65
C GLY A 14 -18.03 -2.51 18.48
N LEU A 15 -17.18 -1.55 18.05
CA LEU A 15 -15.91 -1.22 18.70
C LEU A 15 -16.05 -0.84 20.21
N PRO A 16 -17.02 -0.01 20.63
CA PRO A 16 -17.19 0.29 22.04
C PRO A 16 -17.52 -0.94 22.88
N GLY A 17 -18.35 -1.84 22.36
CA GLY A 17 -18.68 -3.11 23.00
C GLY A 17 -17.47 -4.03 23.11
N TRP A 18 -16.66 -4.10 22.06
CA TRP A 18 -15.40 -4.85 22.03
C TRP A 18 -14.41 -4.33 23.08
N ARG A 19 -14.19 -3.02 23.14
CA ARG A 19 -13.34 -2.37 24.14
C ARG A 19 -13.83 -2.62 25.59
N ALA A 20 -15.13 -2.63 25.81
CA ALA A 20 -15.72 -2.87 27.12
C ALA A 20 -15.46 -4.29 27.66
N THR A 21 -15.11 -5.26 26.81
CA THR A 21 -14.70 -6.61 27.22
C THR A 21 -13.25 -6.67 27.73
N GLY A 22 -12.49 -5.59 27.62
CA GLY A 22 -11.05 -5.56 27.92
C GLY A 22 -10.19 -6.20 26.82
N ALA A 23 -10.78 -6.63 25.69
CA ALA A 23 -10.07 -7.18 24.55
C ALA A 23 -9.46 -6.04 23.74
N GLY A 24 -8.13 -5.88 23.80
CA GLY A 24 -7.37 -4.96 22.93
C GLY A 24 -6.98 -5.58 21.60
N LEU A 25 -6.93 -6.92 21.55
CA LEU A 25 -6.54 -7.70 20.38
C LEU A 25 -7.38 -7.31 19.15
N TYR A 26 -6.76 -7.09 18.00
CA TYR A 26 -7.39 -6.63 16.74
C TYR A 26 -7.92 -5.18 16.71
N GLU A 27 -7.77 -4.39 17.77
CA GLU A 27 -8.22 -2.99 17.73
C GLU A 27 -7.54 -2.20 16.58
N PRO A 28 -6.20 -2.28 16.35
CA PRO A 28 -5.55 -1.61 15.24
C PRO A 28 -6.10 -2.04 13.87
N TYR A 29 -6.46 -3.31 13.71
CA TYR A 29 -7.09 -3.81 12.48
C TYR A 29 -8.46 -3.18 12.22
N PHE A 30 -9.33 -3.13 13.24
CA PHE A 30 -10.66 -2.50 13.09
C PHE A 30 -10.56 -1.00 12.82
N LEU A 31 -9.58 -0.32 13.43
CA LEU A 31 -9.30 1.09 13.14
C LEU A 31 -8.81 1.28 11.70
N GLY A 32 -7.96 0.40 11.18
CA GLY A 32 -7.54 0.41 9.78
C GLY A 32 -8.73 0.28 8.83
N LEU A 33 -9.63 -0.69 9.05
CA LEU A 33 -10.87 -0.83 8.26
C LEU A 33 -11.76 0.42 8.35
N GLN A 34 -11.86 1.02 9.53
CA GLN A 34 -12.64 2.24 9.73
C GLN A 34 -12.04 3.42 8.95
N ALA A 35 -10.72 3.52 8.89
CA ALA A 35 -10.02 4.55 8.12
C ALA A 35 -10.29 4.41 6.62
N GLU A 36 -10.15 3.20 6.06
CA GLU A 36 -10.48 2.92 4.66
C GLU A 36 -11.94 3.22 4.33
N ALA A 37 -12.87 2.85 5.21
CA ALA A 37 -14.29 3.14 5.02
C ALA A 37 -14.58 4.65 5.01
N ASN A 38 -13.95 5.44 5.90
CA ASN A 38 -14.07 6.91 5.89
C ASN A 38 -13.53 7.49 4.59
N ALA A 39 -12.38 7.03 4.10
CA ALA A 39 -11.81 7.48 2.83
C ALA A 39 -12.74 7.17 1.63
N CYS A 40 -13.34 5.99 1.58
CA CYS A 40 -14.34 5.64 0.56
C CYS A 40 -15.56 6.56 0.58
N LEU A 41 -15.85 7.20 1.69
CA LEU A 41 -16.93 8.20 1.86
C LEU A 41 -16.46 9.64 1.66
N GLY A 42 -15.19 9.85 1.28
CA GLY A 42 -14.60 11.17 1.04
C GLY A 42 -14.06 11.86 2.29
N ALA A 43 -14.09 11.21 3.46
CA ALA A 43 -13.60 11.74 4.73
C ALA A 43 -12.12 11.31 4.95
N VAL A 44 -11.23 11.71 4.02
CA VAL A 44 -9.83 11.27 3.97
C VAL A 44 -9.04 11.73 5.19
N GLU A 45 -9.20 13.00 5.59
CA GLU A 45 -8.52 13.56 6.77
C GLU A 45 -8.92 12.80 8.04
N GLN A 46 -10.19 12.46 8.20
CA GLN A 46 -10.65 11.64 9.33
C GLN A 46 -10.07 10.22 9.27
N GLY A 47 -9.93 9.67 8.07
CA GLY A 47 -9.23 8.40 7.86
C GLY A 47 -7.78 8.45 8.36
N LEU A 48 -7.04 9.51 8.04
CA LEU A 48 -5.66 9.71 8.50
C LEU A 48 -5.55 9.80 10.04
N GLU A 49 -6.46 10.55 10.69
CA GLU A 49 -6.51 10.63 12.14
C GLU A 49 -6.74 9.26 12.79
N ILE A 50 -7.63 8.45 12.21
CA ILE A 50 -7.91 7.10 12.70
C ILE A 50 -6.70 6.18 12.55
N VAL A 51 -5.99 6.23 11.41
CA VAL A 51 -4.78 5.41 11.21
C VAL A 51 -3.67 5.84 12.15
N ALA A 52 -3.48 7.15 12.38
CA ALA A 52 -2.51 7.64 13.36
C ALA A 52 -2.79 7.08 14.75
N ASN A 53 -4.05 7.17 15.19
CA ASN A 53 -4.49 6.59 16.48
C ASN A 53 -4.26 5.06 16.53
N ALA A 54 -4.47 4.35 15.40
CA ALA A 54 -4.22 2.91 15.33
C ALA A 54 -2.72 2.58 15.51
N LEU A 55 -1.82 3.39 14.95
CA LEU A 55 -0.37 3.23 15.11
C LEU A 55 0.08 3.55 16.54
N ASP A 56 -0.49 4.58 17.18
CA ASP A 56 -0.24 4.88 18.59
C ASP A 56 -0.64 3.68 19.46
N ARG A 57 -1.78 3.04 19.16
CA ARG A 57 -2.21 1.82 19.87
C ARG A 57 -1.26 0.64 19.66
N VAL A 58 -0.71 0.46 18.46
CA VAL A 58 0.31 -0.56 18.20
C VAL A 58 1.54 -0.31 19.07
N GLU A 59 2.01 0.93 19.17
CA GLU A 59 3.16 1.29 20.01
C GLU A 59 2.89 1.06 21.50
N GLU A 60 1.71 1.46 22.00
CA GLU A 60 1.30 1.29 23.40
C GLU A 60 1.16 -0.18 23.81
N THR A 61 0.62 -1.02 22.95
CA THR A 61 0.26 -2.41 23.25
C THR A 61 1.31 -3.43 22.80
N GLY A 62 2.18 -3.06 21.86
CA GLY A 62 3.09 -3.98 21.20
C GLY A 62 2.39 -4.91 20.19
N GLU A 63 1.11 -4.67 19.86
CA GLU A 63 0.30 -5.50 18.98
C GLU A 63 0.51 -5.14 17.52
N GLY A 64 1.71 -5.42 17.01
CA GLY A 64 2.18 -4.94 15.70
C GLY A 64 1.78 -5.79 14.48
N TRP A 65 1.00 -6.87 14.63
CA TRP A 65 0.75 -7.78 13.50
C TRP A 65 0.10 -7.10 12.28
N PHE A 66 -0.68 -6.02 12.46
CA PHE A 66 -1.33 -5.26 11.39
C PHE A 66 -0.61 -3.95 11.03
N GLU A 67 0.49 -3.63 11.68
CA GLU A 67 1.24 -2.38 11.54
C GLU A 67 1.65 -2.10 10.08
N ALA A 68 2.11 -3.11 9.36
CA ALA A 68 2.47 -2.97 7.95
C ALA A 68 1.31 -2.46 7.10
N GLU A 69 0.10 -2.97 7.31
CA GLU A 69 -1.09 -2.52 6.59
C GLU A 69 -1.54 -1.11 7.03
N LEU A 70 -1.38 -0.75 8.30
CA LEU A 70 -1.67 0.62 8.75
C LEU A 70 -0.79 1.65 8.04
N HIS A 71 0.51 1.40 7.93
CA HIS A 71 1.41 2.26 7.16
C HIS A 71 1.04 2.31 5.68
N ARG A 72 0.63 1.18 5.08
CA ARG A 72 0.15 1.15 3.70
C ARG A 72 -1.11 2.02 3.53
N ILE A 73 -2.10 1.85 4.42
CA ILE A 73 -3.33 2.65 4.42
C ILE A 73 -3.01 4.14 4.57
N MET A 74 -2.13 4.50 5.51
CA MET A 74 -1.69 5.88 5.71
C MET A 74 -1.11 6.47 4.42
N GLY A 75 -0.23 5.75 3.73
CA GLY A 75 0.35 6.18 2.46
C GLY A 75 -0.72 6.39 1.37
N GLU A 76 -1.70 5.50 1.26
CA GLU A 76 -2.80 5.64 0.31
C GLU A 76 -3.67 6.88 0.60
N LEU A 77 -3.98 7.12 1.86
CA LEU A 77 -4.79 8.27 2.27
C LEU A 77 -4.06 9.59 2.01
N MET A 78 -2.74 9.66 2.23
CA MET A 78 -1.92 10.83 1.89
C MET A 78 -1.97 11.18 0.40
N LEU A 79 -2.08 10.16 -0.48
CA LEU A 79 -2.24 10.38 -1.93
C LEU A 79 -3.65 10.82 -2.33
N GLN A 80 -4.66 10.59 -1.48
CA GLN A 80 -6.05 10.96 -1.73
C GLN A 80 -6.41 12.35 -1.19
N LEU A 81 -5.50 13.01 -0.46
CA LEU A 81 -5.72 14.38 0.02
C LEU A 81 -5.95 15.36 -1.14
N PRO A 82 -6.67 16.48 -0.92
CA PRO A 82 -6.83 17.55 -1.92
C PRO A 82 -5.49 18.11 -2.42
N LYS A 83 -4.46 18.05 -1.60
CA LYS A 83 -3.05 18.29 -1.96
C LYS A 83 -2.27 17.03 -1.62
N PRO A 84 -2.12 16.09 -2.57
CA PRO A 84 -1.39 14.85 -2.34
C PRO A 84 0.06 15.10 -1.91
N ASP A 85 0.56 14.29 -0.98
CA ASP A 85 1.96 14.29 -0.59
C ASP A 85 2.64 12.96 -0.99
N PRO A 86 3.16 12.86 -2.22
CA PRO A 86 3.82 11.64 -2.69
C PRO A 86 5.10 11.31 -1.93
N ILE A 87 5.78 12.31 -1.34
CA ILE A 87 7.02 12.08 -0.58
C ILE A 87 6.69 11.41 0.75
N ALA A 88 5.71 11.95 1.49
CA ALA A 88 5.24 11.32 2.72
C ALA A 88 4.63 9.94 2.47
N ALA A 89 3.83 9.78 1.41
CA ALA A 89 3.27 8.49 1.01
C ALA A 89 4.36 7.46 0.68
N GLU A 90 5.42 7.85 -0.06
CA GLU A 90 6.57 7.00 -0.35
C GLU A 90 7.24 6.52 0.95
N ALA A 91 7.42 7.40 1.94
CA ALA A 91 7.99 7.04 3.24
C ALA A 91 7.11 5.98 3.96
N GLN A 92 5.79 6.15 3.95
CA GLN A 92 4.86 5.21 4.55
C GLN A 92 4.88 3.84 3.85
N PHE A 93 4.89 3.80 2.52
CA PHE A 93 4.98 2.52 1.79
C PHE A 93 6.32 1.80 2.01
N ARG A 94 7.43 2.54 2.15
CA ARG A 94 8.73 1.96 2.51
C ARG A 94 8.69 1.35 3.91
N HIS A 95 8.08 2.05 4.87
CA HIS A 95 7.90 1.54 6.22
C HIS A 95 7.04 0.26 6.21
N ALA A 96 5.88 0.30 5.55
CA ALA A 96 5.01 -0.85 5.38
C ALA A 96 5.73 -2.08 4.82
N ALA A 97 6.51 -1.90 3.74
CA ALA A 97 7.26 -3.00 3.14
C ALA A 97 8.35 -3.55 4.07
N ALA A 98 9.06 -2.68 4.81
CA ALA A 98 10.08 -3.08 5.78
C ALA A 98 9.48 -3.87 6.95
N THR A 99 8.38 -3.37 7.52
CA THR A 99 7.65 -4.04 8.62
C THR A 99 7.11 -5.39 8.16
N ALA A 100 6.45 -5.46 6.98
CA ALA A 100 5.94 -6.71 6.42
C ALA A 100 7.06 -7.75 6.19
N ARG A 101 8.24 -7.31 5.73
CA ARG A 101 9.42 -8.16 5.56
C ARG A 101 9.91 -8.73 6.89
N GLN A 102 10.00 -7.90 7.93
CA GLN A 102 10.39 -8.32 9.28
C GLN A 102 9.39 -9.34 9.86
N GLN A 103 8.12 -9.17 9.58
CA GLN A 103 7.04 -10.06 9.98
C GLN A 103 6.97 -11.36 9.15
N GLY A 104 7.71 -11.46 8.03
CA GLY A 104 7.59 -12.56 7.07
C GLY A 104 6.28 -12.56 6.28
N ALA A 105 5.54 -11.45 6.29
CA ALA A 105 4.23 -11.27 5.66
C ALA A 105 4.37 -10.93 4.16
N LYS A 106 4.79 -11.93 3.35
CA LYS A 106 5.13 -11.77 1.93
C LYS A 106 4.07 -11.06 1.10
N LEU A 107 2.79 -11.33 1.34
CA LEU A 107 1.70 -10.71 0.59
C LEU A 107 1.58 -9.21 0.93
N TRP A 108 1.75 -8.84 2.19
CA TRP A 108 1.72 -7.44 2.60
C TRP A 108 2.96 -6.68 2.11
N GLU A 109 4.13 -7.32 2.11
CA GLU A 109 5.34 -6.76 1.51
C GLU A 109 5.12 -6.48 0.00
N LEU A 110 4.58 -7.43 -0.75
CA LEU A 110 4.24 -7.25 -2.16
C LEU A 110 3.22 -6.11 -2.36
N ARG A 111 2.19 -6.06 -1.53
CA ARG A 111 1.15 -5.03 -1.58
C ARG A 111 1.74 -3.63 -1.37
N ALA A 112 2.52 -3.45 -0.30
CA ALA A 112 3.21 -2.18 -0.01
C ALA A 112 4.19 -1.79 -1.13
N ALA A 113 4.99 -2.74 -1.63
CA ALA A 113 5.90 -2.51 -2.74
C ALA A 113 5.17 -2.15 -4.04
N THR A 114 3.96 -2.69 -4.28
CA THR A 114 3.14 -2.35 -5.44
C THR A 114 2.67 -0.90 -5.38
N HIS A 115 2.26 -0.40 -4.21
CA HIS A 115 1.90 1.00 -4.04
C HIS A 115 3.11 1.92 -4.22
N LEU A 116 4.25 1.56 -3.66
CA LEU A 116 5.51 2.28 -3.82
C LEU A 116 5.93 2.34 -5.31
N ALA A 117 5.85 1.22 -6.01
CA ALA A 117 6.15 1.14 -7.45
C ALA A 117 5.21 2.01 -8.30
N ARG A 118 3.92 2.14 -7.92
CA ARG A 118 2.99 3.08 -8.57
C ARG A 118 3.43 4.53 -8.41
N VAL A 119 3.84 4.92 -7.21
CA VAL A 119 4.36 6.27 -6.93
C VAL A 119 5.59 6.53 -7.79
N TRP A 120 6.58 5.63 -7.79
CA TRP A 120 7.81 5.77 -8.56
C TRP A 120 7.57 5.79 -10.08
N ARG A 121 6.66 4.95 -10.57
CA ARG A 121 6.25 5.01 -11.98
C ARG A 121 5.68 6.38 -12.34
N GLY A 122 4.82 6.95 -11.49
CA GLY A 122 4.26 8.29 -11.68
C GLY A 122 5.34 9.39 -11.69
N GLN A 123 6.44 9.19 -10.99
CA GLN A 123 7.62 10.06 -10.95
C GLN A 123 8.61 9.80 -12.10
N GLY A 124 8.34 8.86 -13.01
CA GLY A 124 9.25 8.48 -14.09
C GLY A 124 10.36 7.49 -13.68
N ARG A 125 10.40 7.03 -12.43
CA ARG A 125 11.39 6.10 -11.86
C ARG A 125 11.03 4.64 -12.17
N ARG A 126 10.82 4.32 -13.46
CA ARG A 126 10.29 3.02 -13.89
C ARG A 126 11.25 1.86 -13.62
N GLY A 127 12.56 2.07 -13.81
CA GLY A 127 13.58 1.04 -13.52
C GLY A 127 13.57 0.65 -12.04
N GLU A 128 13.58 1.63 -11.14
CA GLU A 128 13.53 1.39 -9.70
C GLU A 128 12.23 0.67 -9.27
N ALA A 129 11.10 1.03 -9.87
CA ALA A 129 9.82 0.36 -9.61
C ALA A 129 9.84 -1.11 -10.05
N HIS A 130 10.44 -1.42 -11.21
CA HIS A 130 10.61 -2.77 -11.69
C HIS A 130 11.54 -3.59 -10.80
N ASP A 131 12.72 -3.04 -10.47
CA ASP A 131 13.75 -3.71 -9.68
C ASP A 131 13.28 -4.01 -8.24
N LEU A 132 12.43 -3.16 -7.69
CA LEU A 132 11.77 -3.40 -6.40
C LEU A 132 10.77 -4.57 -6.49
N LEU A 133 9.92 -4.56 -7.50
CA LEU A 133 8.72 -5.41 -7.51
C LEU A 133 8.99 -6.80 -8.09
N ALA A 134 9.86 -6.93 -9.09
CA ALA A 134 10.11 -8.19 -9.79
C ALA A 134 10.58 -9.32 -8.87
N PRO A 135 11.58 -9.11 -7.98
CA PRO A 135 12.04 -10.16 -7.07
C PRO A 135 10.98 -10.56 -6.03
N LEU A 136 10.12 -9.64 -5.60
CA LEU A 136 9.03 -9.94 -4.67
C LEU A 136 7.94 -10.78 -5.36
N TYR A 137 7.52 -10.36 -6.55
CA TYR A 137 6.52 -11.07 -7.33
C TYR A 137 6.96 -12.50 -7.68
N SER A 138 8.24 -12.71 -8.00
CA SER A 138 8.78 -14.02 -8.36
C SER A 138 8.77 -15.05 -7.24
N GLN A 139 8.54 -14.64 -5.98
CA GLN A 139 8.43 -15.54 -4.84
C GLN A 139 7.08 -16.28 -4.76
N PHE A 140 6.10 -15.84 -5.55
CA PHE A 140 4.77 -16.45 -5.59
C PHE A 140 4.69 -17.50 -6.67
N THR A 141 4.18 -18.68 -6.31
CA THR A 141 3.99 -19.83 -7.22
C THR A 141 2.54 -20.10 -7.53
N GLU A 142 1.63 -19.45 -6.81
CA GLU A 142 0.17 -19.58 -6.93
C GLU A 142 -0.52 -18.26 -6.61
N GLY A 143 -1.84 -18.21 -6.68
CA GLY A 143 -2.64 -17.03 -6.32
C GLY A 143 -2.63 -15.90 -7.35
N PHE A 144 -2.17 -16.17 -8.59
CA PHE A 144 -2.03 -15.13 -9.64
C PHE A 144 -3.35 -14.49 -10.07
N ALA A 145 -4.49 -15.05 -9.68
CA ALA A 145 -5.82 -14.46 -9.89
C ALA A 145 -6.24 -13.48 -8.78
N THR A 146 -5.46 -13.37 -7.69
CA THR A 146 -5.77 -12.42 -6.62
C THR A 146 -5.54 -10.98 -7.05
N PRO A 147 -6.31 -10.02 -6.53
CA PRO A 147 -6.16 -8.60 -6.88
C PRO A 147 -4.74 -8.07 -6.65
N ASP A 148 -4.05 -8.49 -5.59
CA ASP A 148 -2.70 -8.02 -5.25
C ASP A 148 -1.68 -8.47 -6.30
N LEU A 149 -1.69 -9.77 -6.68
CA LEU A 149 -0.77 -10.29 -7.69
C LEU A 149 -1.10 -9.77 -9.10
N GLN A 150 -2.36 -9.55 -9.42
CA GLN A 150 -2.76 -8.91 -10.68
C GLN A 150 -2.27 -7.46 -10.74
N ALA A 151 -2.41 -6.70 -9.65
CA ALA A 151 -1.93 -5.32 -9.55
C ALA A 151 -0.41 -5.23 -9.72
N ALA A 152 0.34 -6.10 -9.03
CA ALA A 152 1.79 -6.18 -9.15
C ALA A 152 2.22 -6.54 -10.60
N SER A 153 1.59 -7.55 -11.20
CA SER A 153 1.85 -7.96 -12.59
C SER A 153 1.59 -6.82 -13.60
N ALA A 154 0.52 -6.03 -13.39
CA ALA A 154 0.21 -4.90 -14.25
C ALA A 154 1.35 -3.85 -14.21
N ILE A 155 1.83 -3.49 -13.03
CA ILE A 155 2.96 -2.55 -12.87
C ILE A 155 4.24 -3.10 -13.51
N LEU A 156 4.55 -4.37 -13.30
CA LEU A 156 5.73 -5.01 -13.90
C LEU A 156 5.71 -4.94 -15.43
N ARG A 157 4.57 -5.22 -16.05
CA ARG A 157 4.43 -5.11 -17.53
C ARG A 157 4.64 -3.68 -18.02
N GLU A 158 4.11 -2.68 -17.31
CA GLU A 158 4.25 -1.28 -17.70
C GLU A 158 5.67 -0.75 -17.49
N THR A 159 6.41 -1.30 -16.54
CA THR A 159 7.79 -0.90 -16.24
C THR A 159 8.82 -1.61 -17.13
N ALA A 160 8.55 -2.86 -17.53
CA ALA A 160 9.41 -3.64 -18.42
C ALA A 160 9.50 -3.05 -19.84
N ALA A 161 8.39 -2.55 -20.37
CA ALA A 161 8.32 -1.98 -21.72
C ALA A 161 9.22 -0.73 -21.94
N SER A 162 9.79 -0.18 -20.88
CA SER A 162 10.69 0.99 -20.94
C SER A 162 12.17 0.64 -20.88
N SER A 163 12.50 -0.65 -20.72
CA SER A 163 13.88 -1.15 -20.59
C SER A 163 14.48 -1.58 -21.92
N GLU A 164 13.75 -1.49 -23.04
CA GLU A 164 14.35 -1.73 -24.35
C GLU A 164 15.34 -0.60 -24.68
N PRO A 165 16.62 -0.92 -24.95
CA PRO A 165 17.59 0.08 -25.39
C PRO A 165 17.09 0.70 -26.68
N LYS A 166 16.97 2.02 -26.73
CA LYS A 166 16.77 2.75 -27.99
C LYS A 166 17.81 2.23 -28.98
N ASN A 167 17.35 1.52 -30.03
CA ASN A 167 18.15 0.97 -31.11
C ASN A 167 19.14 2.04 -31.56
N PRO A 168 20.47 1.77 -31.61
CA PRO A 168 21.43 2.74 -32.15
C PRO A 168 21.07 3.00 -33.59
N ILE A 169 20.95 4.27 -33.95
CA ILE A 169 20.74 4.78 -35.29
C ILE A 169 21.74 4.08 -36.22
N PRO A 170 21.31 3.44 -37.33
CA PRO A 170 22.25 2.84 -38.27
C PRO A 170 23.16 3.96 -38.82
N ASN A 171 24.45 3.82 -38.53
CA ASN A 171 25.48 4.69 -39.06
C ASN A 171 25.53 4.48 -40.60
N THR A 172 24.85 5.34 -41.36
CA THR A 172 25.03 5.46 -42.80
C THR A 172 26.39 6.08 -43.06
N GLY A 173 27.43 5.26 -42.89
CA GLY A 173 28.78 5.57 -43.34
C GLY A 173 28.78 5.69 -44.86
N SER A 174 28.92 6.93 -45.30
CA SER A 174 29.14 7.34 -46.67
C SER A 174 30.40 6.66 -47.24
N SER A 175 30.21 5.93 -48.30
CA SER A 175 31.30 5.53 -49.22
C SER A 175 31.88 6.76 -49.91
N ARG A 176 33.17 6.90 -49.86
CA ARG A 176 34.01 7.36 -50.97
C ARG A 176 35.44 6.89 -50.76
#